data_6818194d2d259d56e61ab64ee8b9910d
#
_entry.id   6818194d2d259d56e61ab64ee8b9910d
#
_cell.length_a   1.000
_cell.length_b   1.000
_cell.length_c   1.000
_cell.angle_alpha   90.00
_cell.angle_beta   90.00
_cell.angle_gamma   90.00
#
_symmetry.space_group_name_H-M   'P 1'
#
loop_
_entity.id
_entity.type
_entity.pdbx_description
1 polymer ?
#
loop_
_entity_poly.entity_id
_entity_poly.type
_entity_poly.pdbx_seq_one_letter_code
_entity_poly.pdbx_strand_id
1 'polypeptide(L)'
;MCKYSMYNSLLNEFIEPKVTYYYYKDWHEFYMPPHTHPAIEIMYMVNGQSRIVVNDDPLILKKNQFILIDSNVPHQLVVEKGKPCRMLNIEFILKKSHQSSVIGSLANECEEVKEFLRNKKPYIIQKDINEIYHSLRSLVFELDNQKYEQKFMVNLLISQLLIQISRNQLESKERELQDADYYVSIIVNYLHENYDCDIKTAELSQLVHLHPNYLHKIFKNTMNCTIIEYLTKIRIDKAKMLLTKTEMSVTEITEFIGINSSQYFSKIFKKATGATPLEYRELACCEK
;
A
#
# COMPACT_ATOMS: atom_id res chain seq x y z
N MET A 1 4.19 12.51 23.66
CA MET A 1 4.22 13.58 22.63
C MET A 1 4.31 12.92 21.27
N CYS A 2 3.49 13.32 20.31
CA CYS A 2 3.50 12.75 18.96
C CYS A 2 4.84 13.07 18.28
N LYS A 3 5.53 12.06 17.79
CA LYS A 3 6.90 12.12 17.28
C LYS A 3 7.04 12.96 15.97
N TYR A 4 5.92 13.16 15.26
CA TYR A 4 5.90 13.79 13.93
C TYR A 4 5.21 15.16 13.99
N SER A 5 5.88 16.21 13.50
CA SER A 5 5.46 17.59 13.70
C SER A 5 4.53 18.12 12.59
N MET A 6 4.62 17.61 11.35
CA MET A 6 3.75 17.99 10.24
C MET A 6 2.28 17.79 10.60
N TYR A 7 1.92 16.58 11.02
CA TYR A 7 0.55 16.19 11.34
C TYR A 7 -0.05 17.03 12.48
N ASN A 8 0.75 17.39 13.47
CA ASN A 8 0.29 18.23 14.58
C ASN A 8 0.20 19.72 14.17
N SER A 9 1.12 20.18 13.32
CA SER A 9 1.14 21.56 12.87
C SER A 9 -0.03 21.86 11.95
N LEU A 10 -0.38 20.97 11.03
CA LEU A 10 -1.50 21.15 10.09
C LEU A 10 -2.89 21.10 10.75
N LEU A 11 -2.98 20.72 12.02
CA LEU A 11 -4.22 20.87 12.81
C LEU A 11 -4.43 22.28 13.39
N ASN A 12 -3.48 23.20 13.15
CA ASN A 12 -3.53 24.57 13.66
C ASN A 12 -3.75 25.54 12.51
N GLU A 13 -4.82 26.34 12.58
CA GLU A 13 -5.18 27.33 11.57
C GLU A 13 -4.17 28.49 11.45
N PHE A 14 -3.41 28.76 12.52
CA PHE A 14 -2.44 29.85 12.61
C PHE A 14 -1.03 29.39 12.29
N ILE A 15 -0.83 28.85 11.07
CA ILE A 15 0.48 28.40 10.58
C ILE A 15 0.76 28.96 9.18
N GLU A 16 2.03 29.07 8.86
CA GLU A 16 2.49 29.42 7.52
C GLU A 16 3.72 28.60 7.15
N PRO A 17 3.86 28.19 5.88
CA PRO A 17 5.03 27.47 5.42
C PRO A 17 6.19 28.45 5.18
N LYS A 18 7.39 27.99 5.50
CA LYS A 18 8.62 28.66 5.10
C LYS A 18 9.55 27.63 4.49
N VAL A 19 9.85 27.78 3.19
CA VAL A 19 10.88 26.98 2.53
C VAL A 19 12.24 27.34 3.13
N THR A 20 13.00 26.32 3.53
CA THR A 20 14.31 26.43 4.15
C THR A 20 15.43 26.06 3.19
N TYR A 21 15.17 25.10 2.31
CA TYR A 21 16.12 24.65 1.31
C TYR A 21 15.38 24.04 0.11
N TYR A 22 15.98 24.15 -1.07
CA TYR A 22 15.49 23.50 -2.28
C TYR A 22 16.59 23.35 -3.32
N TYR A 23 16.45 22.38 -4.21
CA TYR A 23 17.28 22.24 -5.41
C TYR A 23 16.54 21.50 -6.53
N TYR A 24 16.98 21.74 -7.76
CA TYR A 24 16.65 20.96 -8.95
C TYR A 24 17.94 20.66 -9.69
N LYS A 25 18.49 19.46 -9.50
CA LYS A 25 19.88 19.16 -9.80
C LYS A 25 20.10 17.76 -10.33
N ASP A 26 21.14 17.60 -11.19
CA ASP A 26 21.69 16.30 -11.58
C ASP A 26 22.76 15.84 -10.56
N TRP A 27 22.63 14.59 -10.13
CA TRP A 27 23.57 13.94 -9.23
C TRP A 27 24.24 12.79 -9.97
N HIS A 28 25.57 12.73 -9.89
CA HIS A 28 26.37 11.64 -10.50
C HIS A 28 26.90 10.64 -9.48
N GLU A 29 27.30 11.12 -8.32
CA GLU A 29 27.72 10.34 -7.15
C GLU A 29 27.54 11.25 -5.92
N PHE A 30 26.85 10.77 -4.91
CA PHE A 30 26.64 11.54 -3.69
C PHE A 30 26.36 10.62 -2.51
N TYR A 31 26.99 10.91 -1.40
CA TYR A 31 26.76 10.25 -0.13
C TYR A 31 26.48 11.30 0.94
N MET A 32 25.24 11.35 1.40
CA MET A 32 24.87 12.19 2.54
C MET A 32 24.93 11.32 3.80
N PRO A 33 25.62 11.75 4.88
CA PRO A 33 25.57 11.00 6.14
C PRO A 33 24.14 11.01 6.70
N PRO A 34 23.74 10.02 7.51
CA PRO A 34 22.47 10.06 8.22
C PRO A 34 22.33 11.33 9.04
N HIS A 35 21.22 12.02 8.91
CA HIS A 35 20.96 13.29 9.60
C HIS A 35 19.46 13.48 9.90
N THR A 36 19.16 14.51 10.67
CA THR A 36 17.79 14.95 10.98
C THR A 36 17.72 16.48 10.92
N HIS A 37 16.58 16.99 10.51
CA HIS A 37 16.30 18.43 10.56
C HIS A 37 14.80 18.70 10.85
N PRO A 38 14.43 19.90 11.32
CA PRO A 38 13.05 20.24 11.66
C PRO A 38 12.16 20.47 10.43
N ALA A 39 12.71 20.49 9.23
CA ALA A 39 11.94 20.68 8.00
C ALA A 39 11.24 19.37 7.58
N ILE A 40 10.07 19.51 6.97
CA ILE A 40 9.42 18.50 6.15
C ILE A 40 10.14 18.50 4.81
N GLU A 41 10.46 17.34 4.27
CA GLU A 41 11.21 17.23 3.03
C GLU A 41 10.44 16.44 1.98
N ILE A 42 10.43 16.94 0.75
CA ILE A 42 9.87 16.26 -0.41
C ILE A 42 10.95 16.11 -1.46
N MET A 43 11.38 14.88 -1.70
CA MET A 43 12.28 14.54 -2.80
C MET A 43 11.50 13.91 -3.94
N TYR A 44 11.67 14.43 -5.15
CA TYR A 44 11.04 13.89 -6.36
C TYR A 44 12.12 13.41 -7.35
N MET A 45 11.99 12.17 -7.81
CA MET A 45 12.88 11.59 -8.80
C MET A 45 12.39 11.87 -10.22
N VAL A 46 13.05 12.82 -10.90
CA VAL A 46 12.71 13.24 -12.27
C VAL A 46 13.25 12.25 -13.29
N ASN A 47 14.47 11.77 -13.07
CA ASN A 47 15.11 10.76 -13.94
C ASN A 47 16.11 9.92 -13.15
N GLY A 48 16.31 8.66 -13.55
CA GLY A 48 17.21 7.74 -12.86
C GLY A 48 16.57 7.14 -11.60
N GLN A 49 17.42 6.81 -10.64
CA GLN A 49 17.02 6.31 -9.31
C GLN A 49 18.08 6.60 -8.26
N SER A 50 17.68 6.66 -6.99
CA SER A 50 18.61 6.77 -5.86
C SER A 50 18.15 5.90 -4.69
N ARG A 51 19.07 5.63 -3.78
CA ARG A 51 18.75 4.98 -2.51
C ARG A 51 18.52 6.06 -1.45
N ILE A 52 17.36 5.99 -0.81
CA ILE A 52 17.03 6.78 0.38
C ILE A 52 16.99 5.81 1.56
N VAL A 53 17.62 6.14 2.67
CA VAL A 53 17.51 5.37 3.92
C VAL A 53 16.72 6.21 4.91
N VAL A 54 15.62 5.68 5.46
CA VAL A 54 14.78 6.38 6.43
C VAL A 54 14.56 5.48 7.64
N ASN A 55 14.95 5.93 8.84
CA ASN A 55 14.92 5.11 10.06
C ASN A 55 15.60 3.75 9.87
N ASP A 56 16.76 3.70 9.22
CA ASP A 56 17.54 2.50 8.87
C ASP A 56 16.89 1.60 7.80
N ASP A 57 15.71 1.93 7.27
CA ASP A 57 15.06 1.21 6.17
C ASP A 57 15.59 1.71 4.81
N PRO A 58 16.28 0.89 4.00
CA PRO A 58 16.73 1.26 2.68
C PRO A 58 15.59 1.18 1.65
N LEU A 59 15.36 2.27 0.95
CA LEU A 59 14.33 2.43 -0.06
C LEU A 59 14.96 2.82 -1.40
N ILE A 60 14.38 2.42 -2.52
CA ILE A 60 14.78 2.90 -3.85
C ILE A 60 13.73 3.86 -4.37
N LEU A 61 14.11 5.11 -4.52
CA LEU A 61 13.29 6.13 -5.17
C LEU A 61 13.56 6.09 -6.68
N LYS A 62 12.53 5.77 -7.46
CA LYS A 62 12.60 5.58 -8.91
C LYS A 62 11.97 6.76 -9.66
N LYS A 63 12.28 6.88 -10.95
CA LYS A 63 11.67 7.87 -11.85
C LYS A 63 10.15 7.98 -11.66
N ASN A 64 9.65 9.22 -11.63
CA ASN A 64 8.24 9.58 -11.39
C ASN A 64 7.71 9.10 -10.02
N GLN A 65 8.59 8.95 -9.04
CA GLN A 65 8.23 8.76 -7.65
C GLN A 65 8.68 9.96 -6.81
N PHE A 66 7.98 10.17 -5.73
CA PHE A 66 8.38 11.10 -4.69
C PHE A 66 8.38 10.42 -3.32
N ILE A 67 9.17 10.96 -2.41
CA ILE A 67 9.13 10.66 -0.99
C ILE A 67 8.85 11.95 -0.22
N LEU A 68 7.90 11.89 0.72
CA LEU A 68 7.69 12.92 1.72
C LEU A 68 8.18 12.38 3.05
N ILE A 69 9.09 13.09 3.70
CA ILE A 69 9.69 12.77 5.00
C ILE A 69 9.26 13.82 6.01
N ASP A 70 8.70 13.38 7.14
CA ASP A 70 8.28 14.32 8.20
C ASP A 70 9.47 14.87 8.96
N SER A 71 9.26 15.98 9.66
CA SER A 71 10.30 16.67 10.44
C SER A 71 10.92 15.74 11.50
N ASN A 72 12.23 15.92 11.72
CA ASN A 72 13.03 15.16 12.68
C ASN A 72 13.04 13.64 12.47
N VAL A 73 12.73 13.17 11.27
CA VAL A 73 12.88 11.76 10.88
C VAL A 73 14.31 11.55 10.38
N PRO A 74 15.08 10.59 10.93
CA PRO A 74 16.43 10.27 10.43
C PRO A 74 16.38 9.76 9.00
N HIS A 75 17.17 10.38 8.13
CA HIS A 75 17.23 9.97 6.73
C HIS A 75 18.60 10.23 6.10
N GLN A 76 18.81 9.65 4.92
CA GLN A 76 20.05 9.70 4.16
C GLN A 76 19.76 9.56 2.67
N LEU A 77 20.41 10.37 1.83
CA LEU A 77 20.42 10.21 0.36
C LEU A 77 21.74 9.59 -0.10
N VAL A 78 21.65 8.56 -0.94
CA VAL A 78 22.81 7.92 -1.57
C VAL A 78 22.59 7.79 -3.07
N VAL A 79 23.43 8.45 -3.87
CA VAL A 79 23.50 8.29 -5.31
C VAL A 79 24.76 7.50 -5.65
N GLU A 80 24.59 6.27 -6.14
CA GLU A 80 25.68 5.36 -6.43
C GLU A 80 26.44 5.80 -7.68
N LYS A 81 27.77 5.59 -7.67
CA LYS A 81 28.60 5.83 -8.85
C LYS A 81 28.11 5.04 -10.07
N GLY A 82 28.03 5.69 -11.21
CA GLY A 82 27.54 5.08 -12.45
C GLY A 82 26.00 4.98 -12.57
N LYS A 83 25.25 5.46 -11.56
CA LYS A 83 23.79 5.54 -11.59
C LYS A 83 23.33 7.00 -11.37
N PRO A 84 23.58 7.89 -12.35
CA PRO A 84 23.19 9.28 -12.20
C PRO A 84 21.68 9.43 -12.12
N CYS A 85 21.25 10.45 -11.39
CA CYS A 85 19.84 10.78 -11.29
C CYS A 85 19.61 12.29 -11.30
N ARG A 86 18.41 12.70 -11.69
CA ARG A 86 17.94 14.08 -11.60
C ARG A 86 16.82 14.17 -10.58
N MET A 87 17.03 15.03 -9.59
CA MET A 87 16.11 15.19 -8.46
C MET A 87 15.69 16.64 -8.29
N LEU A 88 14.45 16.79 -7.85
CA LEU A 88 13.92 18.03 -7.29
C LEU A 88 13.70 17.78 -5.80
N ASN A 89 14.19 18.67 -4.95
CA ASN A 89 14.02 18.64 -3.51
C ASN A 89 13.45 19.94 -2.98
N ILE A 90 12.57 19.86 -1.99
CA ILE A 90 12.06 21.00 -1.25
C ILE A 90 11.96 20.65 0.22
N GLU A 91 12.55 21.51 1.06
CA GLU A 91 12.44 21.45 2.50
C GLU A 91 11.69 22.67 3.02
N PHE A 92 10.72 22.48 3.88
CA PHE A 92 9.97 23.56 4.49
C PHE A 92 9.59 23.27 5.93
N ILE A 93 9.43 24.33 6.72
CA ILE A 93 8.91 24.26 8.08
C ILE A 93 7.54 24.94 8.16
N LEU A 94 6.70 24.48 9.07
CA LEU A 94 5.43 25.11 9.40
C LEU A 94 5.63 26.00 10.64
N LYS A 95 5.58 27.30 10.45
CA LYS A 95 5.75 28.30 11.51
C LYS A 95 4.40 28.78 12.03
N LYS A 96 4.37 29.20 13.30
CA LYS A 96 3.21 29.92 13.83
C LYS A 96 3.04 31.25 13.09
N SER A 97 1.81 31.57 12.77
CA SER A 97 1.38 32.86 12.17
C SER A 97 0.45 33.59 13.13
N HIS A 98 0.29 34.88 12.92
CA HIS A 98 -0.69 35.70 13.66
C HIS A 98 -2.04 35.79 12.94
N GLN A 99 -2.10 35.28 11.72
CA GLN A 99 -3.31 35.23 10.88
C GLN A 99 -3.58 33.82 10.42
N SER A 100 -4.86 33.48 10.22
CA SER A 100 -5.25 32.26 9.57
C SER A 100 -4.70 32.22 8.13
N SER A 101 -4.36 31.04 7.66
CA SER A 101 -3.78 30.86 6.33
C SER A 101 -4.47 29.72 5.59
N VAL A 102 -4.32 29.70 4.26
CA VAL A 102 -4.87 28.62 3.43
C VAL A 102 -4.37 27.25 3.90
N ILE A 103 -3.07 27.13 4.17
CA ILE A 103 -2.50 25.86 4.65
C ILE A 103 -3.03 25.47 6.04
N GLY A 104 -3.32 26.44 6.91
CA GLY A 104 -3.87 26.19 8.25
C GLY A 104 -5.32 25.71 8.24
N SER A 105 -6.11 26.08 7.22
CA SER A 105 -7.50 25.63 7.10
C SER A 105 -7.64 24.28 6.40
N LEU A 106 -6.61 23.75 5.76
CA LEU A 106 -6.68 22.52 4.95
C LEU A 106 -7.25 21.31 5.71
N ALA A 107 -6.83 21.11 6.96
CA ALA A 107 -7.30 19.97 7.75
C ALA A 107 -8.78 20.07 8.13
N ASN A 108 -9.37 21.28 8.11
CA ASN A 108 -10.78 21.50 8.42
C ASN A 108 -11.66 21.47 7.16
N GLU A 109 -11.15 21.97 6.04
CA GLU A 109 -11.94 22.20 4.83
C GLU A 109 -11.73 21.14 3.73
N CYS A 110 -10.66 20.34 3.80
CA CYS A 110 -10.31 19.34 2.79
C CYS A 110 -10.32 17.94 3.41
N GLU A 111 -11.30 17.10 3.04
CA GLU A 111 -11.45 15.75 3.60
C GLU A 111 -10.29 14.83 3.20
N GLU A 112 -9.72 14.99 2.00
CA GLU A 112 -8.55 14.22 1.57
C GLU A 112 -7.33 14.51 2.47
N VAL A 113 -7.10 15.76 2.83
CA VAL A 113 -6.03 16.15 3.76
C VAL A 113 -6.30 15.62 5.16
N LYS A 114 -7.54 15.67 5.62
CA LYS A 114 -7.96 15.15 6.93
C LYS A 114 -7.73 13.64 7.04
N GLU A 115 -8.09 12.87 6.01
CA GLU A 115 -7.81 11.43 5.96
C GLU A 115 -6.32 11.13 5.89
N PHE A 116 -5.57 11.89 5.10
CA PHE A 116 -4.12 11.82 5.05
C PHE A 116 -3.49 12.02 6.45
N LEU A 117 -3.95 13.00 7.21
CA LEU A 117 -3.46 13.31 8.55
C LEU A 117 -3.81 12.25 9.60
N ARG A 118 -4.85 11.43 9.39
CA ARG A 118 -5.17 10.29 10.26
C ARG A 118 -4.12 9.17 10.17
N ASN A 119 -3.51 9.00 9.01
CA ASN A 119 -2.54 7.94 8.72
C ASN A 119 -1.09 8.40 8.99
N LYS A 120 -0.80 8.83 10.21
CA LYS A 120 0.52 9.37 10.62
C LYS A 120 1.65 8.38 10.34
N LYS A 121 2.47 8.69 9.33
CA LYS A 121 3.67 7.93 8.97
C LYS A 121 4.91 8.82 9.02
N PRO A 122 6.09 8.28 9.37
CA PRO A 122 7.33 9.06 9.37
C PRO A 122 7.73 9.48 7.95
N TYR A 123 7.36 8.70 6.95
CA TYR A 123 7.56 9.01 5.54
C TYR A 123 6.51 8.34 4.66
N ILE A 124 6.37 8.83 3.44
CA ILE A 124 5.53 8.26 2.40
C ILE A 124 6.33 8.23 1.11
N ILE A 125 6.40 7.07 0.44
CA ILE A 125 6.98 6.93 -0.89
C ILE A 125 5.89 6.46 -1.85
N GLN A 126 5.70 7.16 -2.98
CA GLN A 126 4.64 6.88 -3.94
C GLN A 126 5.05 7.24 -5.37
N LYS A 127 4.34 6.65 -6.34
CA LYS A 127 4.36 7.09 -7.74
C LYS A 127 3.49 8.35 -7.87
N ASP A 128 3.96 9.32 -8.65
CA ASP A 128 3.19 10.51 -8.97
C ASP A 128 2.09 10.16 -9.98
N ILE A 129 0.84 10.33 -9.58
CA ILE A 129 -0.37 10.15 -10.40
C ILE A 129 -1.24 11.41 -10.41
N ASN A 130 -0.85 12.46 -9.66
CA ASN A 130 -1.61 13.70 -9.48
C ASN A 130 -0.77 14.96 -9.77
N GLU A 131 0.18 14.85 -10.73
CA GLU A 131 0.98 15.98 -11.24
C GLU A 131 1.78 16.74 -10.16
N ILE A 132 2.23 16.04 -9.13
CA ILE A 132 3.01 16.59 -8.01
C ILE A 132 4.31 17.23 -8.54
N TYR A 133 4.93 16.64 -9.58
CA TYR A 133 6.09 17.21 -10.24
C TYR A 133 5.86 18.63 -10.73
N HIS A 134 4.73 18.90 -11.38
CA HIS A 134 4.42 20.24 -11.91
C HIS A 134 4.29 21.29 -10.80
N SER A 135 3.66 20.93 -9.68
CA SER A 135 3.52 21.81 -8.52
C SER A 135 4.85 22.07 -7.84
N LEU A 136 5.70 21.04 -7.66
CA LEU A 136 7.05 21.20 -7.13
C LEU A 136 7.91 22.09 -8.03
N ARG A 137 7.84 21.91 -9.34
CA ARG A 137 8.55 22.75 -10.32
C ARG A 137 8.08 24.21 -10.28
N SER A 138 6.76 24.43 -10.19
CA SER A 138 6.19 25.78 -10.05
C SER A 138 6.66 26.47 -8.78
N LEU A 139 6.77 25.71 -7.68
CA LEU A 139 7.28 26.24 -6.42
C LEU A 139 8.75 26.63 -6.52
N VAL A 140 9.61 25.82 -7.14
CA VAL A 140 11.02 26.17 -7.39
C VAL A 140 11.13 27.41 -8.25
N PHE A 141 10.33 27.50 -9.32
CA PHE A 141 10.32 28.65 -10.20
C PHE A 141 9.92 29.94 -9.46
N GLU A 142 8.94 29.88 -8.56
CA GLU A 142 8.54 31.01 -7.73
C GLU A 142 9.64 31.43 -6.75
N LEU A 143 10.34 30.45 -6.16
CA LEU A 143 11.45 30.70 -5.23
C LEU A 143 12.67 31.34 -5.91
N ASP A 144 12.97 30.95 -7.16
CA ASP A 144 14.08 31.51 -7.94
C ASP A 144 13.83 32.94 -8.39
N ASN A 145 12.58 33.34 -8.63
CA ASN A 145 12.24 34.63 -9.22
C ASN A 145 12.09 35.81 -8.23
N GLN A 146 12.06 35.54 -6.93
CA GLN A 146 12.01 36.55 -5.83
C GLN A 146 11.08 37.74 -6.09
N LYS A 147 9.82 37.49 -6.47
CA LYS A 147 8.83 38.53 -6.79
C LYS A 147 8.18 39.12 -5.52
N TYR A 148 7.57 40.30 -5.68
CA TYR A 148 6.65 40.83 -4.67
C TYR A 148 5.54 39.83 -4.39
N GLU A 149 5.14 39.68 -3.10
CA GLU A 149 4.10 38.70 -2.64
C GLU A 149 4.49 37.23 -2.74
N GLN A 150 5.76 36.91 -2.93
CA GLN A 150 6.28 35.54 -2.97
C GLN A 150 5.77 34.68 -1.80
N LYS A 151 5.66 35.24 -0.60
CA LYS A 151 5.19 34.52 0.58
C LYS A 151 3.77 33.98 0.41
N PHE A 152 2.88 34.76 -0.21
CA PHE A 152 1.50 34.33 -0.47
C PHE A 152 1.45 33.20 -1.54
N MET A 153 2.21 33.38 -2.62
CA MET A 153 2.30 32.34 -3.67
C MET A 153 2.90 31.03 -3.15
N VAL A 154 3.96 31.11 -2.33
CA VAL A 154 4.55 29.91 -1.69
C VAL A 154 3.52 29.21 -0.80
N ASN A 155 2.71 29.96 -0.02
CA ASN A 155 1.63 29.39 0.79
C ASN A 155 0.60 28.65 -0.06
N LEU A 156 0.14 29.25 -1.16
CA LEU A 156 -0.80 28.62 -2.08
C LEU A 156 -0.23 27.35 -2.74
N LEU A 157 1.02 27.41 -3.23
CA LEU A 157 1.66 26.29 -3.91
C LEU A 157 1.94 25.12 -2.96
N ILE A 158 2.35 25.37 -1.73
CA ILE A 158 2.53 24.30 -0.72
C ILE A 158 1.17 23.74 -0.30
N SER A 159 0.13 24.57 -0.17
CA SER A 159 -1.22 24.10 0.11
C SER A 159 -1.75 23.20 -0.99
N GLN A 160 -1.61 23.60 -2.26
CA GLN A 160 -1.94 22.80 -3.43
C GLN A 160 -1.17 21.45 -3.41
N LEU A 161 0.13 21.51 -3.16
CA LEU A 161 1.00 20.32 -3.10
C LEU A 161 0.53 19.31 -2.04
N LEU A 162 0.16 19.77 -0.85
CA LEU A 162 -0.36 18.90 0.22
C LEU A 162 -1.70 18.26 -0.17
N ILE A 163 -2.60 18.99 -0.84
CA ILE A 163 -3.84 18.42 -1.37
C ILE A 163 -3.55 17.35 -2.41
N GLN A 164 -2.64 17.62 -3.36
CA GLN A 164 -2.26 16.65 -4.39
C GLN A 164 -1.61 15.39 -3.81
N ILE A 165 -0.72 15.53 -2.82
CA ILE A 165 -0.11 14.38 -2.12
C ILE A 165 -1.18 13.56 -1.39
N SER A 166 -2.15 14.22 -0.75
CA SER A 166 -3.24 13.55 -0.05
C SER A 166 -4.13 12.76 -1.01
N ARG A 167 -4.52 13.35 -2.14
CA ARG A 167 -5.27 12.68 -3.22
C ARG A 167 -4.49 11.52 -3.82
N ASN A 168 -3.21 11.74 -4.10
CA ASN A 168 -2.32 10.70 -4.62
C ASN A 168 -2.30 9.46 -3.71
N GLN A 169 -2.28 9.67 -2.39
CA GLN A 169 -2.31 8.58 -1.42
C GLN A 169 -3.63 7.82 -1.41
N LEU A 170 -4.77 8.51 -1.47
CA LEU A 170 -6.09 7.89 -1.50
C LEU A 170 -6.31 7.09 -2.78
N GLU A 171 -6.06 7.70 -3.94
CA GLU A 171 -6.21 7.04 -5.23
C GLU A 171 -5.26 5.84 -5.41
N SER A 172 -4.01 5.95 -4.94
CA SER A 172 -3.08 4.81 -4.95
C SER A 172 -3.60 3.64 -4.13
N LYS A 173 -4.18 3.92 -2.96
CA LYS A 173 -4.77 2.91 -2.08
C LYS A 173 -6.02 2.27 -2.70
N GLU A 174 -6.88 3.06 -3.33
CA GLU A 174 -8.06 2.55 -4.04
C GLU A 174 -7.68 1.65 -5.21
N ARG A 175 -6.67 2.05 -6.02
CA ARG A 175 -6.16 1.22 -7.12
C ARG A 175 -5.57 -0.10 -6.60
N GLU A 176 -4.78 -0.06 -5.53
CA GLU A 176 -4.24 -1.28 -4.91
C GLU A 176 -5.35 -2.24 -4.44
N LEU A 177 -6.46 -1.71 -3.91
CA LEU A 177 -7.61 -2.52 -3.49
C LEU A 177 -8.35 -3.11 -4.70
N GLN A 178 -8.61 -2.32 -5.74
CA GLN A 178 -9.26 -2.80 -6.97
C GLN A 178 -8.42 -3.87 -7.67
N ASP A 179 -7.11 -3.67 -7.77
CA ASP A 179 -6.18 -4.66 -8.33
C ASP A 179 -6.17 -5.94 -7.48
N ALA A 180 -6.17 -5.81 -6.14
CA ALA A 180 -6.21 -6.97 -5.24
C ALA A 180 -7.49 -7.80 -5.43
N ASP A 181 -8.67 -7.16 -5.49
CA ASP A 181 -9.95 -7.83 -5.71
C ASP A 181 -9.99 -8.53 -7.08
N TYR A 182 -9.45 -7.90 -8.11
CA TYR A 182 -9.32 -8.49 -9.44
C TYR A 182 -8.46 -9.76 -9.42
N TYR A 183 -7.26 -9.70 -8.85
CA TYR A 183 -6.39 -10.88 -8.75
C TYR A 183 -6.99 -11.99 -7.89
N VAL A 184 -7.64 -11.64 -6.78
CA VAL A 184 -8.31 -12.62 -5.92
C VAL A 184 -9.45 -13.29 -6.66
N SER A 185 -10.23 -12.57 -7.47
CA SER A 185 -11.33 -13.15 -8.27
C SER A 185 -10.82 -14.20 -9.28
N ILE A 186 -9.70 -13.95 -9.95
CA ILE A 186 -9.05 -14.93 -10.85
C ILE A 186 -8.67 -16.20 -10.08
N ILE A 187 -8.04 -16.04 -8.91
CA ILE A 187 -7.63 -17.19 -8.09
C ILE A 187 -8.84 -17.97 -7.60
N VAL A 188 -9.90 -17.33 -7.14
CA VAL A 188 -11.14 -17.97 -6.69
C VAL A 188 -11.75 -18.80 -7.82
N ASN A 189 -11.88 -18.25 -9.03
CA ASN A 189 -12.40 -18.97 -10.19
C ASN A 189 -11.53 -20.18 -10.51
N TYR A 190 -10.21 -20.03 -10.57
CA TYR A 190 -9.28 -21.12 -10.81
C TYR A 190 -9.42 -22.26 -9.77
N LEU A 191 -9.56 -21.90 -8.48
CA LEU A 191 -9.76 -22.88 -7.40
C LEU A 191 -11.10 -23.64 -7.56
N HIS A 192 -12.16 -22.98 -8.01
CA HIS A 192 -13.45 -23.63 -8.26
C HIS A 192 -13.44 -24.54 -9.47
N GLU A 193 -12.66 -24.24 -10.51
CA GLU A 193 -12.52 -25.04 -11.71
C GLU A 193 -11.59 -26.25 -11.55
N ASN A 194 -10.60 -26.15 -10.65
CA ASN A 194 -9.52 -27.13 -10.50
C ASN A 194 -9.40 -27.71 -9.08
N TYR A 195 -10.48 -27.65 -8.27
CA TYR A 195 -10.43 -28.06 -6.85
C TYR A 195 -10.00 -29.51 -6.62
N ASP A 196 -10.20 -30.39 -7.59
CA ASP A 196 -9.84 -31.81 -7.60
C ASP A 196 -8.36 -32.06 -7.93
N CYS A 197 -7.62 -31.05 -8.37
CA CYS A 197 -6.21 -31.14 -8.73
C CYS A 197 -5.26 -30.80 -7.57
N ASP A 198 -3.99 -31.22 -7.69
CA ASP A 198 -2.91 -30.76 -6.78
C ASP A 198 -2.46 -29.36 -7.15
N ILE A 199 -3.05 -28.35 -6.52
CA ILE A 199 -2.79 -26.93 -6.79
C ILE A 199 -1.60 -26.42 -5.96
N LYS A 200 -0.57 -25.91 -6.65
CA LYS A 200 0.61 -25.31 -6.02
C LYS A 200 0.54 -23.78 -6.05
N THR A 201 0.95 -23.12 -4.96
CA THR A 201 1.00 -21.65 -4.88
C THR A 201 1.84 -21.03 -6.00
N ALA A 202 2.88 -21.73 -6.47
CA ALA A 202 3.72 -21.25 -7.58
C ALA A 202 2.91 -21.10 -8.88
N GLU A 203 2.01 -22.04 -9.18
CA GLU A 203 1.12 -21.99 -10.35
C GLU A 203 0.15 -20.81 -10.26
N LEU A 204 -0.46 -20.61 -9.09
CA LEU A 204 -1.34 -19.47 -8.84
C LEU A 204 -0.62 -18.13 -9.00
N SER A 205 0.63 -18.07 -8.53
CA SER A 205 1.45 -16.87 -8.65
C SER A 205 1.83 -16.56 -10.08
N GLN A 206 2.11 -17.60 -10.88
CA GLN A 206 2.37 -17.44 -12.32
C GLN A 206 1.11 -16.99 -13.08
N LEU A 207 -0.05 -17.54 -12.72
CA LEU A 207 -1.35 -17.21 -13.35
C LEU A 207 -1.65 -15.71 -13.26
N VAL A 208 -1.36 -15.09 -12.13
CA VAL A 208 -1.61 -13.65 -11.90
C VAL A 208 -0.36 -12.77 -12.00
N HIS A 209 0.81 -13.32 -12.35
CA HIS A 209 2.10 -12.63 -12.42
C HIS A 209 2.50 -11.88 -11.15
N LEU A 210 2.15 -12.43 -9.98
CA LEU A 210 2.45 -11.84 -8.68
C LEU A 210 3.46 -12.68 -7.90
N HIS A 211 4.24 -12.02 -7.03
CA HIS A 211 5.10 -12.74 -6.10
C HIS A 211 4.25 -13.54 -5.09
N PRO A 212 4.59 -14.81 -4.75
CA PRO A 212 3.81 -15.67 -3.84
C PRO A 212 3.44 -15.00 -2.51
N ASN A 213 4.38 -14.31 -1.87
CA ASN A 213 4.12 -13.65 -0.59
C ASN A 213 3.08 -12.53 -0.71
N TYR A 214 3.09 -11.79 -1.81
CA TYR A 214 2.12 -10.75 -2.07
C TYR A 214 0.73 -11.34 -2.36
N LEU A 215 0.67 -12.39 -3.19
CA LEU A 215 -0.57 -13.13 -3.45
C LEU A 215 -1.22 -13.66 -2.16
N HIS A 216 -0.46 -14.32 -1.28
CA HIS A 216 -0.96 -14.78 0.01
C HIS A 216 -1.52 -13.64 0.87
N LYS A 217 -0.83 -12.50 0.89
CA LYS A 217 -1.24 -11.31 1.67
C LYS A 217 -2.57 -10.74 1.16
N ILE A 218 -2.69 -10.49 -0.16
CA ILE A 218 -3.93 -9.92 -0.72
C ILE A 218 -5.09 -10.89 -0.59
N PHE A 219 -4.89 -12.19 -0.89
CA PHE A 219 -5.93 -13.20 -0.76
C PHE A 219 -6.46 -13.29 0.68
N LYS A 220 -5.56 -13.35 1.67
CA LYS A 220 -5.95 -13.39 3.09
C LYS A 220 -6.69 -12.13 3.53
N ASN A 221 -6.27 -10.95 3.06
CA ASN A 221 -6.93 -9.69 3.39
C ASN A 221 -8.32 -9.56 2.78
N THR A 222 -8.51 -10.00 1.52
CA THR A 222 -9.80 -9.94 0.81
C THR A 222 -10.77 -11.02 1.27
N MET A 223 -10.29 -12.29 1.40
CA MET A 223 -11.14 -13.44 1.69
C MET A 223 -11.22 -13.80 3.18
N ASN A 224 -10.44 -13.13 4.06
CA ASN A 224 -10.29 -13.42 5.49
C ASN A 224 -9.86 -14.87 5.82
N CYS A 225 -9.29 -15.58 4.86
CA CYS A 225 -8.74 -16.93 5.00
C CYS A 225 -7.58 -17.14 4.04
N THR A 226 -6.78 -18.17 4.28
CA THR A 226 -5.70 -18.54 3.35
C THR A 226 -6.24 -19.25 2.10
N ILE A 227 -5.46 -19.28 1.02
CA ILE A 227 -5.80 -20.00 -0.22
C ILE A 227 -6.07 -21.48 0.06
N ILE A 228 -5.27 -22.11 0.93
CA ILE A 228 -5.42 -23.53 1.30
C ILE A 228 -6.72 -23.77 2.09
N GLU A 229 -7.04 -22.88 3.02
CA GLU A 229 -8.31 -22.94 3.78
C GLU A 229 -9.50 -22.78 2.85
N TYR A 230 -9.43 -21.87 1.88
CA TYR A 230 -10.49 -21.66 0.90
C TYR A 230 -10.67 -22.88 -0.01
N LEU A 231 -9.60 -23.46 -0.56
CA LEU A 231 -9.63 -24.71 -1.34
C LEU A 231 -10.21 -25.86 -0.52
N THR A 232 -9.80 -25.98 0.74
CA THR A 232 -10.33 -27.01 1.65
C THR A 232 -11.85 -26.86 1.82
N LYS A 233 -12.34 -25.62 1.99
CA LYS A 233 -13.77 -25.33 2.08
C LYS A 233 -14.53 -25.78 0.83
N ILE A 234 -14.04 -25.47 -0.37
CA ILE A 234 -14.64 -25.92 -1.64
C ILE A 234 -14.75 -27.47 -1.66
N ARG A 235 -13.66 -28.17 -1.34
CA ARG A 235 -13.60 -29.63 -1.32
C ARG A 235 -14.60 -30.23 -0.33
N ILE A 236 -14.68 -29.67 0.88
CA ILE A 236 -15.65 -30.12 1.90
C ILE A 236 -17.09 -29.88 1.43
N ASP A 237 -17.41 -28.75 0.82
CA ASP A 237 -18.76 -28.49 0.34
C ASP A 237 -19.15 -29.40 -0.83
N LYS A 238 -18.21 -29.75 -1.72
CA LYS A 238 -18.41 -30.79 -2.74
C LYS A 238 -18.62 -32.18 -2.11
N ALA A 239 -17.83 -32.54 -1.09
CA ALA A 239 -17.98 -33.78 -0.37
C ALA A 239 -19.36 -33.90 0.31
N LYS A 240 -19.86 -32.85 0.96
CA LYS A 240 -21.22 -32.86 1.53
C LYS A 240 -22.28 -33.15 0.48
N MET A 241 -22.17 -32.52 -0.69
CA MET A 241 -23.11 -32.79 -1.80
C MET A 241 -23.05 -34.25 -2.26
N LEU A 242 -21.86 -34.82 -2.44
CA LEU A 242 -21.70 -36.21 -2.88
C LEU A 242 -22.19 -37.22 -1.84
N LEU A 243 -21.88 -36.99 -0.56
CA LEU A 243 -22.34 -37.82 0.55
C LEU A 243 -23.86 -37.88 0.67
N THR A 244 -24.56 -36.80 0.33
CA THR A 244 -26.04 -36.71 0.46
C THR A 244 -26.81 -37.12 -0.81
N LYS A 245 -26.15 -37.06 -1.98
CA LYS A 245 -26.82 -37.26 -3.28
C LYS A 245 -26.36 -38.50 -4.04
N THR A 246 -25.34 -39.21 -3.56
CA THR A 246 -24.78 -40.38 -4.23
C THR A 246 -24.46 -41.51 -3.26
N GLU A 247 -24.34 -42.72 -3.78
CA GLU A 247 -23.91 -43.93 -3.04
C GLU A 247 -22.37 -44.12 -3.08
N MET A 248 -21.61 -43.14 -3.56
CA MET A 248 -20.14 -43.25 -3.62
C MET A 248 -19.56 -43.52 -2.24
N SER A 249 -18.57 -44.40 -2.16
CA SER A 249 -17.84 -44.65 -0.93
C SER A 249 -17.05 -43.41 -0.48
N VAL A 250 -16.72 -43.32 0.80
CA VAL A 250 -15.89 -42.22 1.32
C VAL A 250 -14.54 -42.14 0.63
N THR A 251 -13.96 -43.28 0.21
CA THR A 251 -12.69 -43.31 -0.53
C THR A 251 -12.85 -42.71 -1.90
N GLU A 252 -13.87 -43.12 -2.68
CA GLU A 252 -14.14 -42.55 -4.00
C GLU A 252 -14.42 -41.05 -3.94
N ILE A 253 -15.17 -40.56 -2.93
CA ILE A 253 -15.40 -39.13 -2.70
C ILE A 253 -14.09 -38.41 -2.43
N THR A 254 -13.20 -39.01 -1.60
CA THR A 254 -11.92 -38.42 -1.26
C THR A 254 -11.04 -38.22 -2.51
N GLU A 255 -10.97 -39.20 -3.38
CA GLU A 255 -10.28 -39.12 -4.66
C GLU A 255 -10.92 -38.09 -5.59
N PHE A 256 -12.26 -38.10 -5.70
CA PHE A 256 -13.01 -37.20 -6.55
C PHE A 256 -12.80 -35.72 -6.20
N ILE A 257 -12.61 -35.39 -4.91
CA ILE A 257 -12.37 -34.01 -4.45
C ILE A 257 -10.88 -33.62 -4.38
N GLY A 258 -9.99 -34.51 -4.90
CA GLY A 258 -8.54 -34.20 -4.96
C GLY A 258 -7.81 -34.24 -3.61
N ILE A 259 -8.26 -35.12 -2.69
CA ILE A 259 -7.58 -35.36 -1.41
C ILE A 259 -6.95 -36.76 -1.44
N ASN A 260 -5.63 -36.86 -1.25
CA ASN A 260 -4.90 -38.12 -1.39
C ASN A 260 -5.01 -39.07 -0.18
N SER A 261 -5.67 -38.67 0.90
CA SER A 261 -5.75 -39.44 2.15
C SER A 261 -7.14 -39.37 2.76
N SER A 262 -7.83 -40.51 2.80
CA SER A 262 -9.16 -40.63 3.42
C SER A 262 -9.13 -40.40 4.92
N GLN A 263 -8.01 -40.68 5.60
CA GLN A 263 -7.83 -40.39 7.02
C GLN A 263 -7.74 -38.88 7.25
N TYR A 264 -6.95 -38.19 6.44
CA TYR A 264 -6.86 -36.75 6.48
C TYR A 264 -8.20 -36.06 6.14
N PHE A 265 -8.87 -36.56 5.08
CA PHE A 265 -10.21 -36.10 4.73
C PHE A 265 -11.18 -36.21 5.89
N SER A 266 -11.30 -37.40 6.52
CA SER A 266 -12.23 -37.64 7.64
C SER A 266 -11.97 -36.65 8.80
N LYS A 267 -10.69 -36.35 9.10
CA LYS A 267 -10.30 -35.41 10.13
C LYS A 267 -10.73 -33.98 9.81
N ILE A 268 -10.46 -33.48 8.60
CA ILE A 268 -10.82 -32.11 8.22
C ILE A 268 -12.33 -31.96 8.03
N PHE A 269 -13.01 -33.00 7.54
CA PHE A 269 -14.46 -33.02 7.37
C PHE A 269 -15.16 -32.95 8.72
N LYS A 270 -14.73 -33.77 9.70
CA LYS A 270 -15.26 -33.71 11.08
C LYS A 270 -15.00 -32.36 11.74
N LYS A 271 -13.82 -31.77 11.52
CA LYS A 271 -13.51 -30.41 12.02
C LYS A 271 -14.45 -29.36 11.44
N ALA A 272 -14.82 -29.48 10.15
CA ALA A 272 -15.65 -28.51 9.44
C ALA A 272 -17.16 -28.68 9.68
N THR A 273 -17.63 -29.93 9.94
CA THR A 273 -19.06 -30.25 10.01
C THR A 273 -19.53 -30.72 11.39
N GLY A 274 -18.61 -31.08 12.27
CA GLY A 274 -18.92 -31.69 13.57
C GLY A 274 -19.10 -33.20 13.53
N ALA A 275 -19.28 -33.82 12.36
CA ALA A 275 -19.53 -35.25 12.17
C ALA A 275 -18.51 -35.87 11.19
N THR A 276 -18.27 -37.18 11.30
CA THR A 276 -17.48 -37.91 10.31
C THR A 276 -18.26 -37.99 8.99
N PRO A 277 -17.61 -38.28 7.83
CA PRO A 277 -18.31 -38.44 6.57
C PRO A 277 -19.43 -39.49 6.59
N LEU A 278 -19.24 -40.61 7.29
CA LEU A 278 -20.25 -41.66 7.43
C LEU A 278 -21.44 -41.22 8.30
N GLU A 279 -21.17 -40.66 9.47
CA GLU A 279 -22.21 -40.09 10.34
C GLU A 279 -23.01 -39.00 9.61
N TYR A 280 -22.34 -38.14 8.81
CA TYR A 280 -22.99 -37.09 8.04
C TYR A 280 -23.95 -37.67 6.97
N ARG A 281 -23.58 -38.75 6.30
CA ARG A 281 -24.42 -39.47 5.35
C ARG A 281 -25.67 -40.07 6.03
N GLU A 282 -25.47 -40.74 7.16
CA GLU A 282 -26.56 -41.37 7.92
C GLU A 282 -27.58 -40.33 8.39
N LEU A 283 -27.12 -39.16 8.93
CA LEU A 283 -28.01 -38.07 9.32
C LEU A 283 -28.82 -37.52 8.15
N ALA A 284 -28.22 -37.35 6.99
CA ALA A 284 -28.93 -36.89 5.79
C ALA A 284 -29.92 -37.86 5.20
N CYS A 285 -29.75 -39.20 5.47
CA CYS A 285 -30.73 -40.23 5.07
C CYS A 285 -31.94 -40.28 6.02
N CYS A 286 -31.79 -39.83 7.28
CA CYS A 286 -32.91 -39.81 8.25
C CYS A 286 -33.85 -38.61 8.07
N GLU A 287 -33.45 -37.60 7.31
CA GLU A 287 -34.26 -36.40 7.02
C GLU A 287 -35.07 -36.49 5.71
N LYS A 288 -34.95 -37.62 4.98
CA LYS A 288 -35.79 -37.93 3.79
C LYS A 288 -36.92 -38.87 4.15
#